data_251c44cbeef338ad489a72b72a507731
#
_entry.id   251c44cbeef338ad489a72b72a507731
#
_cell.length_a   1.000
_cell.length_b   1.000
_cell.length_c   1.000
_cell.angle_alpha   90.00
_cell.angle_beta   90.00
_cell.angle_gamma   90.00
#
_symmetry.space_group_name_H-M   'P 1'
#
loop_
_entity.id
_entity.type
_entity.pdbx_description
1 polymer ?
#
loop_
_entity_poly.entity_id
_entity_poly.type
_entity_poly.pdbx_seq_one_letter_code
_entity_poly.pdbx_strand_id
1 'polypeptide(L)'
;MGQPGRPEFPDRAARRPGGPADVGSLVVDDSPALCAALDAGLGASLCLVADNAGAELLADLALVDHLLATGRSERVALHVKPYPYFVSDALASDVAECLAVLGEGPRGRLLRAAAEGRWTLRTHDYYRAPGWYRDAPGDLVAEWAAASLTVFKGDLNYRRLVGDAHWPALTPFADVVGYFPGPVAALRTLKCEVVVGLAPGTLAALDASGEDWRVSGVHGLLQVAGL
;
A
#
# COMPACT_ATOMS: atom_id res chain seq x y z
N MET A 1 -40.76 -7.08 12.47
CA MET A 1 -39.48 -7.24 13.19
C MET A 1 -38.47 -6.35 12.49
N GLY A 2 -38.14 -5.18 13.08
CA GLY A 2 -37.22 -4.20 12.51
C GLY A 2 -35.77 -4.67 12.71
N GLN A 3 -34.93 -4.48 11.69
CA GLN A 3 -33.51 -4.69 11.82
C GLN A 3 -32.93 -3.66 12.80
N PRO A 4 -31.97 -4.04 13.67
CA PRO A 4 -31.28 -3.09 14.53
C PRO A 4 -30.46 -2.14 13.65
N GLY A 5 -30.68 -0.82 13.82
CA GLY A 5 -29.92 0.22 13.13
C GLY A 5 -28.41 0.10 13.44
N ARG A 6 -27.59 0.34 12.41
CA ARG A 6 -26.15 0.50 12.58
C ARG A 6 -25.89 1.60 13.60
N PRO A 7 -24.93 1.44 14.52
CA PRO A 7 -24.55 2.52 15.41
C PRO A 7 -23.99 3.68 14.59
N GLU A 8 -24.59 4.87 14.74
CA GLU A 8 -24.03 6.12 14.22
C GLU A 8 -22.77 6.43 15.04
N PHE A 9 -21.61 6.36 14.41
CA PHE A 9 -20.39 6.87 15.00
C PHE A 9 -20.38 8.39 14.92
N PRO A 10 -19.93 9.10 15.99
CA PRO A 10 -19.86 10.55 15.97
C PRO A 10 -18.98 11.00 14.82
N ASP A 11 -19.51 11.95 14.06
CA ASP A 11 -18.87 12.64 12.94
C ASP A 11 -17.49 13.16 13.40
N ARG A 12 -16.43 12.44 13.07
CA ARG A 12 -15.09 12.98 13.19
C ARG A 12 -15.01 14.08 12.16
N ALA A 13 -15.02 15.31 12.66
CA ALA A 13 -14.90 16.55 11.94
C ALA A 13 -14.25 16.36 10.57
N ALA A 14 -15.04 16.63 9.53
CA ALA A 14 -14.64 16.47 8.14
C ALA A 14 -13.26 17.10 7.91
N ARG A 15 -12.19 16.29 7.94
CA ARG A 15 -10.95 16.67 7.31
C ARG A 15 -11.31 16.79 5.84
N ARG A 16 -11.15 17.99 5.28
CA ARG A 16 -11.26 18.24 3.86
C ARG A 16 -10.50 17.13 3.13
N PRO A 17 -11.08 16.48 2.11
CA PRO A 17 -10.32 15.58 1.27
C PRO A 17 -9.10 16.38 0.81
N GLY A 18 -7.90 15.89 1.14
CA GLY A 18 -6.65 16.56 0.81
C GLY A 18 -6.61 16.83 -0.68
N GLY A 19 -6.30 18.07 -1.03
CA GLY A 19 -5.76 18.38 -2.34
C GLY A 19 -4.59 17.44 -2.66
N PRO A 20 -4.02 17.47 -3.88
CA PRO A 20 -2.91 16.60 -4.27
C PRO A 20 -1.89 16.62 -3.14
N ALA A 21 -1.52 15.39 -2.65
CA ALA A 21 -0.64 15.24 -1.51
C ALA A 21 0.52 16.21 -1.66
N ASP A 22 0.68 17.12 -0.68
CA ASP A 22 1.81 18.01 -0.68
C ASP A 22 3.05 17.12 -0.58
N VAL A 23 3.81 17.03 -1.67
CA VAL A 23 5.01 16.18 -1.77
C VAL A 23 6.00 16.50 -0.65
N GLY A 24 5.89 17.70 -0.04
CA GLY A 24 6.64 18.12 1.14
C GLY A 24 6.30 17.39 2.45
N SER A 25 5.27 16.54 2.48
CA SER A 25 4.88 15.74 3.68
C SER A 25 5.55 14.37 3.75
N LEU A 26 6.29 13.94 2.72
CA LEU A 26 7.00 12.67 2.73
C LEU A 26 8.32 12.80 3.51
N VAL A 27 8.48 11.98 4.55
CA VAL A 27 9.72 11.92 5.35
C VAL A 27 10.81 11.07 4.68
N VAL A 28 10.41 10.16 3.80
CA VAL A 28 11.26 9.46 2.82
C VAL A 28 10.51 9.45 1.49
N ASP A 29 11.20 9.83 0.43
CA ASP A 29 10.62 9.87 -0.92
C ASP A 29 11.56 9.20 -1.94
N ASP A 30 11.35 7.90 -2.16
CA ASP A 30 12.02 7.13 -3.20
C ASP A 30 11.17 7.06 -4.50
N SER A 31 10.15 7.92 -4.65
CA SER A 31 9.29 7.92 -5.85
C SER A 31 10.08 8.13 -7.17
N PRO A 32 11.14 8.96 -7.23
CA PRO A 32 11.93 9.07 -8.45
C PRO A 32 12.59 7.74 -8.84
N ALA A 33 13.12 6.99 -7.86
CA ALA A 33 13.74 5.68 -8.11
C ALA A 33 12.69 4.65 -8.55
N LEU A 34 11.53 4.63 -7.89
CA LEU A 34 10.41 3.75 -8.26
C LEU A 34 9.92 4.04 -9.68
N CYS A 35 9.71 5.31 -10.03
CA CYS A 35 9.27 5.70 -11.37
C CYS A 35 10.29 5.29 -12.44
N ALA A 36 11.58 5.53 -12.20
CA ALA A 36 12.65 5.13 -13.12
C ALA A 36 12.68 3.61 -13.32
N ALA A 37 12.51 2.83 -12.25
CA ALA A 37 12.46 1.37 -12.32
C ALA A 37 11.24 0.86 -13.11
N LEU A 38 10.07 1.48 -12.91
CA LEU A 38 8.85 1.16 -13.67
C LEU A 38 9.03 1.50 -15.16
N ASP A 39 9.65 2.64 -15.48
CA ASP A 39 9.93 3.04 -16.86
C ASP A 39 10.98 2.13 -17.52
N ALA A 40 11.87 1.52 -16.73
CA ALA A 40 12.82 0.50 -17.18
C ALA A 40 12.22 -0.92 -17.30
N GLY A 41 10.93 -1.09 -16.99
CA GLY A 41 10.21 -2.36 -17.14
C GLY A 41 10.15 -3.23 -15.89
N LEU A 42 10.62 -2.77 -14.73
CA LEU A 42 10.52 -3.54 -13.48
C LEU A 42 9.06 -3.85 -13.08
N GLY A 43 8.10 -3.08 -13.59
CA GLY A 43 6.68 -3.30 -13.33
C GLY A 43 5.99 -4.36 -14.19
N ALA A 44 6.72 -5.15 -15.01
CA ALA A 44 6.09 -6.11 -15.93
C ALA A 44 5.07 -7.04 -15.25
N SER A 45 5.38 -7.55 -14.04
CA SER A 45 4.44 -8.29 -13.19
C SER A 45 4.40 -7.66 -11.80
N LEU A 46 3.36 -6.90 -11.51
CA LEU A 46 3.23 -6.17 -10.25
C LEU A 46 2.27 -6.87 -9.30
N CYS A 47 2.69 -7.02 -8.04
CA CYS A 47 1.83 -7.39 -6.92
C CYS A 47 1.53 -6.14 -6.09
N LEU A 48 0.27 -5.74 -5.99
CA LEU A 48 -0.18 -4.63 -5.16
C LEU A 48 -0.99 -5.14 -3.98
N VAL A 49 -0.46 -4.98 -2.77
CA VAL A 49 -1.15 -5.36 -1.53
C VAL A 49 -1.85 -4.13 -0.97
N ALA A 50 -3.17 -4.10 -1.10
CA ALA A 50 -4.02 -2.99 -0.66
C ALA A 50 -4.12 -2.93 0.88
N ASP A 51 -4.51 -1.76 1.40
CA ASP A 51 -4.76 -1.55 2.83
C ASP A 51 -6.25 -1.23 3.07
N ASN A 52 -6.70 -0.01 2.76
CA ASN A 52 -8.03 0.44 3.11
C ASN A 52 -9.00 0.49 1.92
N ALA A 53 -10.27 0.21 2.20
CA ALA A 53 -11.39 0.43 1.29
C ALA A 53 -11.64 1.92 1.01
N GLY A 54 -12.64 2.20 0.16
CA GLY A 54 -13.10 3.56 -0.13
C GLY A 54 -12.13 4.35 -1.01
N ALA A 55 -11.84 5.59 -0.66
CA ALA A 55 -11.06 6.52 -1.49
C ALA A 55 -9.63 6.01 -1.76
N GLU A 56 -9.02 5.30 -0.81
CA GLU A 56 -7.68 4.72 -0.99
C GLU A 56 -7.71 3.61 -2.04
N LEU A 57 -8.63 2.67 -1.93
CA LEU A 57 -8.79 1.59 -2.91
C LEU A 57 -9.18 2.10 -4.29
N LEU A 58 -10.00 3.16 -4.36
CA LEU A 58 -10.34 3.82 -5.62
C LEU A 58 -9.10 4.40 -6.31
N ALA A 59 -8.20 5.03 -5.53
CA ALA A 59 -6.92 5.53 -6.04
C ALA A 59 -5.99 4.38 -6.48
N ASP A 60 -5.98 3.26 -5.74
CA ASP A 60 -5.21 2.07 -6.12
C ASP A 60 -5.71 1.48 -7.45
N LEU A 61 -7.03 1.41 -7.66
CA LEU A 61 -7.60 0.96 -8.94
C LEU A 61 -7.28 1.91 -10.09
N ALA A 62 -7.26 3.23 -9.84
CA ALA A 62 -6.84 4.21 -10.83
C ALA A 62 -5.35 4.05 -11.18
N LEU A 63 -4.50 3.75 -10.21
CA LEU A 63 -3.09 3.43 -10.42
C LEU A 63 -2.94 2.15 -11.26
N VAL A 64 -3.66 1.08 -10.93
CA VAL A 64 -3.65 -0.18 -11.70
C VAL A 64 -4.06 0.08 -13.16
N ASP A 65 -5.16 0.83 -13.38
CA ASP A 65 -5.59 1.22 -14.72
C ASP A 65 -4.49 1.98 -15.47
N HIS A 66 -3.86 2.96 -14.82
CA HIS A 66 -2.79 3.76 -15.41
C HIS A 66 -1.58 2.89 -15.80
N LEU A 67 -1.11 2.02 -14.92
CA LEU A 67 0.04 1.16 -15.18
C LEU A 67 -0.19 0.21 -16.34
N LEU A 68 -1.38 -0.42 -16.39
CA LEU A 68 -1.77 -1.31 -17.49
C LEU A 68 -1.99 -0.55 -18.82
N ALA A 69 -2.59 0.63 -18.76
CA ALA A 69 -2.90 1.43 -19.94
C ALA A 69 -1.65 2.05 -20.58
N THR A 70 -0.64 2.39 -19.78
CA THR A 70 0.64 2.97 -20.25
C THR A 70 1.68 1.93 -20.59
N GLY A 71 1.41 0.63 -20.32
CA GLY A 71 2.37 -0.45 -20.55
C GLY A 71 3.51 -0.50 -19.54
N ARG A 72 3.45 0.28 -18.44
CA ARG A 72 4.40 0.20 -17.32
C ARG A 72 4.25 -1.10 -16.53
N SER A 73 3.11 -1.75 -16.66
CA SER A 73 2.88 -3.10 -16.18
C SER A 73 2.12 -3.92 -17.24
N GLU A 74 2.57 -5.15 -17.45
CA GLU A 74 1.86 -6.11 -18.30
C GLU A 74 0.74 -6.80 -17.52
N ARG A 75 1.00 -7.10 -16.26
CA ARG A 75 0.08 -7.78 -15.34
C ARG A 75 0.12 -7.19 -13.95
N VAL A 76 -1.04 -7.10 -13.31
CA VAL A 76 -1.18 -6.69 -11.91
C VAL A 76 -2.02 -7.70 -11.14
N ALA A 77 -1.48 -8.22 -10.04
CA ALA A 77 -2.23 -8.94 -9.02
C ALA A 77 -2.56 -7.97 -7.87
N LEU A 78 -3.83 -7.65 -7.69
CA LEU A 78 -4.31 -6.86 -6.55
C LEU A 78 -4.66 -7.82 -5.43
N HIS A 79 -3.94 -7.72 -4.32
CA HIS A 79 -4.20 -8.50 -3.12
C HIS A 79 -5.03 -7.70 -2.13
N VAL A 80 -6.14 -8.26 -1.70
CA VAL A 80 -7.02 -7.72 -0.66
C VAL A 80 -7.21 -8.73 0.46
N LYS A 81 -7.78 -8.32 1.58
CA LYS A 81 -8.02 -9.22 2.71
C LYS A 81 -9.26 -10.11 2.47
N PRO A 82 -9.25 -11.38 2.89
CA PRO A 82 -10.43 -12.25 2.83
C PRO A 82 -11.50 -11.84 3.85
N TYR A 83 -11.07 -11.25 4.99
CA TYR A 83 -11.88 -10.69 6.05
C TYR A 83 -11.22 -9.44 6.61
N PRO A 84 -11.98 -8.47 7.15
CA PRO A 84 -11.39 -7.28 7.74
C PRO A 84 -10.65 -7.67 9.03
N TYR A 85 -9.36 -7.34 9.12
CA TYR A 85 -8.61 -7.35 10.36
C TYR A 85 -8.87 -6.04 11.13
N PHE A 86 -8.87 -4.92 10.40
CA PHE A 86 -9.38 -3.63 10.84
C PHE A 86 -10.64 -3.24 10.06
N VAL A 87 -11.47 -2.38 10.66
CA VAL A 87 -12.77 -1.98 10.12
C VAL A 87 -12.71 -1.41 8.69
N SER A 88 -11.61 -0.77 8.33
CA SER A 88 -11.41 -0.12 7.02
C SER A 88 -10.72 -0.98 5.97
N ASP A 89 -10.35 -2.20 6.31
CA ASP A 89 -9.60 -3.08 5.40
C ASP A 89 -10.34 -3.34 4.09
N ALA A 90 -9.60 -3.28 2.97
CA ALA A 90 -10.13 -3.55 1.65
C ALA A 90 -10.43 -5.03 1.42
N LEU A 91 -11.65 -5.32 0.98
CA LEU A 91 -12.16 -6.65 0.63
C LEU A 91 -12.51 -6.74 -0.86
N ALA A 92 -12.76 -7.94 -1.33
CA ALA A 92 -13.20 -8.16 -2.71
C ALA A 92 -14.54 -7.46 -3.04
N SER A 93 -15.45 -7.34 -2.07
CA SER A 93 -16.71 -6.57 -2.21
C SER A 93 -16.44 -5.09 -2.47
N ASP A 94 -15.47 -4.51 -1.74
CA ASP A 94 -15.13 -3.09 -1.88
C ASP A 94 -14.51 -2.78 -3.25
N VAL A 95 -13.74 -3.73 -3.81
CA VAL A 95 -13.23 -3.62 -5.19
C VAL A 95 -14.38 -3.52 -6.19
N ALA A 96 -15.43 -4.34 -6.04
CA ALA A 96 -16.60 -4.29 -6.91
C ALA A 96 -17.35 -2.95 -6.78
N GLU A 97 -17.51 -2.44 -5.56
CA GLU A 97 -18.11 -1.13 -5.29
C GLU A 97 -17.29 0.02 -5.89
N CYS A 98 -15.96 0.00 -5.72
CA CYS A 98 -15.07 0.99 -6.32
C CYS A 98 -15.12 0.95 -7.85
N LEU A 99 -15.17 -0.25 -8.47
CA LEU A 99 -15.35 -0.38 -9.92
C LEU A 99 -16.67 0.21 -10.40
N ALA A 100 -17.75 0.13 -9.60
CA ALA A 100 -19.04 0.69 -9.97
C ALA A 100 -19.04 2.22 -10.04
N VAL A 101 -18.22 2.88 -9.20
CA VAL A 101 -18.11 4.36 -9.16
C VAL A 101 -16.96 4.89 -10.02
N LEU A 102 -16.06 4.03 -10.48
CA LEU A 102 -15.00 4.43 -11.40
C LEU A 102 -15.60 4.85 -12.74
N GLY A 103 -15.09 5.94 -13.34
CA GLY A 103 -15.58 6.41 -14.64
C GLY A 103 -15.53 5.31 -15.72
N GLU A 104 -16.42 5.40 -16.71
CA GLU A 104 -16.62 4.35 -17.73
C GLU A 104 -15.32 3.92 -18.45
N GLY A 105 -14.44 4.89 -18.78
CA GLY A 105 -13.17 4.62 -19.47
C GLY A 105 -12.25 3.69 -18.66
N PRO A 106 -11.81 4.09 -17.44
CA PRO A 106 -10.98 3.26 -16.57
C PRO A 106 -11.65 1.93 -16.22
N ARG A 107 -12.95 1.96 -15.85
CA ARG A 107 -13.70 0.74 -15.56
C ARG A 107 -13.68 -0.25 -16.72
N GLY A 108 -13.97 0.23 -17.94
CA GLY A 108 -13.98 -0.62 -19.13
C GLY A 108 -12.60 -1.22 -19.45
N ARG A 109 -11.52 -0.47 -19.20
CA ARG A 109 -10.15 -1.00 -19.38
C ARG A 109 -9.83 -2.07 -18.35
N LEU A 110 -10.14 -1.84 -17.06
CA LEU A 110 -9.90 -2.82 -15.99
C LEU A 110 -10.71 -4.11 -16.21
N LEU A 111 -11.98 -4.02 -16.60
CA LEU A 111 -12.79 -5.21 -16.89
C LEU A 111 -12.24 -6.00 -18.07
N ARG A 112 -11.76 -5.34 -19.13
CA ARG A 112 -11.09 -6.03 -20.24
C ARG A 112 -9.76 -6.68 -19.77
N ALA A 113 -8.94 -5.96 -19.02
CA ALA A 113 -7.70 -6.49 -18.48
C ALA A 113 -7.94 -7.72 -17.59
N ALA A 114 -9.04 -7.72 -16.82
CA ALA A 114 -9.44 -8.89 -16.02
C ALA A 114 -9.84 -10.07 -16.91
N ALA A 115 -10.64 -9.84 -17.96
CA ALA A 115 -11.03 -10.88 -18.91
C ALA A 115 -9.82 -11.48 -19.68
N GLU A 116 -8.79 -10.66 -19.89
CA GLU A 116 -7.51 -11.07 -20.52
C GLU A 116 -6.50 -11.67 -19.54
N GLY A 117 -6.83 -11.76 -18.25
CA GLY A 117 -5.93 -12.27 -17.20
C GLY A 117 -4.76 -11.33 -16.87
N ARG A 118 -4.79 -10.08 -17.35
CA ARG A 118 -3.75 -9.07 -17.05
C ARG A 118 -3.96 -8.35 -15.72
N TRP A 119 -5.19 -8.39 -15.19
CA TRP A 119 -5.50 -7.94 -13.85
C TRP A 119 -6.23 -9.03 -13.10
N THR A 120 -5.74 -9.39 -11.93
CA THR A 120 -6.32 -10.42 -11.07
C THR A 120 -6.54 -9.91 -9.67
N LEU A 121 -7.66 -10.32 -9.05
CA LEU A 121 -7.93 -10.11 -7.64
C LEU A 121 -7.53 -11.34 -6.86
N ARG A 122 -6.74 -11.17 -5.80
CA ARG A 122 -6.23 -12.23 -4.95
C ARG A 122 -6.58 -11.99 -3.49
N THR A 123 -6.77 -13.06 -2.76
CA THR A 123 -6.89 -13.07 -1.30
C THR A 123 -6.03 -14.17 -0.73
N HIS A 124 -5.51 -13.99 0.46
CA HIS A 124 -4.80 -15.02 1.19
C HIS A 124 -5.11 -14.92 2.69
N ASP A 125 -5.33 -16.06 3.36
CA ASP A 125 -5.69 -16.10 4.79
C ASP A 125 -4.66 -15.43 5.69
N TYR A 126 -3.40 -15.39 5.29
CA TYR A 126 -2.35 -14.73 6.03
C TYR A 126 -2.56 -13.22 6.18
N TYR A 127 -3.29 -12.56 5.25
CA TYR A 127 -3.57 -11.13 5.34
C TYR A 127 -4.53 -10.74 6.46
N ARG A 128 -5.31 -11.67 6.98
CA ARG A 128 -6.23 -11.45 8.11
C ARG A 128 -5.62 -11.60 9.49
N ALA A 129 -4.29 -11.79 9.59
CA ALA A 129 -3.57 -12.03 10.83
C ALA A 129 -2.43 -11.01 11.00
N PRO A 130 -1.95 -10.74 12.23
CA PRO A 130 -0.90 -9.75 12.48
C PRO A 130 0.52 -10.26 12.20
N GLY A 131 0.68 -11.48 11.70
CA GLY A 131 1.98 -12.12 11.48
C GLY A 131 2.91 -11.29 10.59
N TRP A 132 4.22 -11.37 10.85
CA TRP A 132 5.25 -10.69 10.06
C TRP A 132 5.35 -11.31 8.67
N TYR A 133 5.64 -10.50 7.65
CA TYR A 133 5.79 -11.02 6.29
C TYR A 133 7.04 -11.89 6.11
N ARG A 134 8.01 -11.81 7.01
CA ARG A 134 9.12 -12.77 7.10
C ARG A 134 8.66 -14.21 7.34
N ASP A 135 7.56 -14.38 8.09
CA ASP A 135 7.01 -15.68 8.48
C ASP A 135 5.83 -16.10 7.58
N ALA A 136 5.71 -15.47 6.41
CA ALA A 136 4.63 -15.76 5.48
C ALA A 136 4.71 -17.19 4.95
N PRO A 137 3.56 -17.86 4.69
CA PRO A 137 3.51 -19.18 4.10
C PRO A 137 4.18 -19.24 2.73
N GLY A 138 4.76 -20.38 2.40
CA GLY A 138 5.57 -20.54 1.19
C GLY A 138 4.82 -20.29 -0.12
N ASP A 139 3.52 -20.55 -0.19
CA ASP A 139 2.68 -20.24 -1.35
C ASP A 139 2.53 -18.74 -1.58
N LEU A 140 2.33 -17.95 -0.52
CA LEU A 140 2.29 -16.50 -0.61
C LEU A 140 3.67 -15.90 -0.94
N VAL A 141 4.75 -16.44 -0.35
CA VAL A 141 6.13 -16.07 -0.69
C VAL A 141 6.42 -16.35 -2.16
N ALA A 142 5.94 -17.47 -2.70
CA ALA A 142 6.10 -17.81 -4.12
C ALA A 142 5.34 -16.84 -5.04
N GLU A 143 4.16 -16.35 -4.65
CA GLU A 143 3.43 -15.32 -5.40
C GLU A 143 4.24 -14.00 -5.44
N TRP A 144 4.82 -13.57 -4.31
CA TRP A 144 5.67 -12.37 -4.28
C TRP A 144 6.96 -12.54 -5.07
N ALA A 145 7.60 -13.73 -4.99
CA ALA A 145 8.80 -14.02 -5.75
C ALA A 145 8.58 -14.05 -7.28
N ALA A 146 7.36 -14.36 -7.71
CA ALA A 146 6.98 -14.35 -9.12
C ALA A 146 6.69 -12.93 -9.67
N ALA A 147 6.47 -11.96 -8.78
CA ALA A 147 6.28 -10.57 -9.16
C ALA A 147 7.64 -9.89 -9.40
N SER A 148 7.75 -9.08 -10.44
CA SER A 148 8.93 -8.24 -10.66
C SER A 148 9.01 -7.07 -9.68
N LEU A 149 7.87 -6.68 -9.08
CA LEU A 149 7.77 -5.68 -8.03
C LEU A 149 6.57 -5.99 -7.14
N THR A 150 6.75 -5.97 -5.82
CA THR A 150 5.65 -6.00 -4.86
C THR A 150 5.51 -4.64 -4.16
N VAL A 151 4.30 -4.09 -4.16
CA VAL A 151 3.98 -2.80 -3.52
C VAL A 151 3.06 -3.05 -2.33
N PHE A 152 3.52 -2.71 -1.14
CA PHE A 152 2.72 -2.76 0.08
C PHE A 152 2.14 -1.38 0.40
N LYS A 153 0.82 -1.31 0.56
CA LYS A 153 0.11 -0.08 0.92
C LYS A 153 -0.27 -0.08 2.39
N GLY A 154 -0.10 1.09 3.02
CA GLY A 154 -0.64 1.40 4.34
C GLY A 154 0.22 1.00 5.54
N ASP A 155 -0.26 1.44 6.71
CA ASP A 155 0.49 1.35 7.97
C ASP A 155 0.65 -0.10 8.45
N LEU A 156 -0.42 -0.90 8.41
CA LEU A 156 -0.36 -2.29 8.88
C LEU A 156 0.58 -3.13 8.01
N ASN A 157 0.48 -3.00 6.68
CA ASN A 157 1.36 -3.76 5.77
C ASN A 157 2.83 -3.37 5.96
N TYR A 158 3.11 -2.07 6.17
CA TYR A 158 4.47 -1.62 6.48
C TYR A 158 5.00 -2.24 7.78
N ARG A 159 4.22 -2.21 8.87
CA ARG A 159 4.59 -2.80 10.16
C ARG A 159 4.89 -4.29 10.03
N ARG A 160 4.05 -5.02 9.30
CA ARG A 160 4.27 -6.45 9.03
C ARG A 160 5.51 -6.70 8.19
N LEU A 161 5.82 -5.79 7.26
CA LEU A 161 7.00 -5.87 6.39
C LEU A 161 8.28 -5.66 7.17
N VAL A 162 8.34 -4.65 8.04
CA VAL A 162 9.54 -4.35 8.85
C VAL A 162 9.61 -5.10 10.17
N GLY A 163 8.57 -5.89 10.52
CA GLY A 163 8.55 -6.77 11.70
C GLY A 163 8.01 -6.14 12.98
N ASP A 164 7.29 -5.00 12.88
CA ASP A 164 6.59 -4.31 14.00
C ASP A 164 7.44 -4.18 15.28
N ALA A 165 8.70 -3.80 15.13
CA ALA A 165 9.67 -3.70 16.21
C ALA A 165 10.17 -2.26 16.37
N HIS A 166 10.72 -1.92 17.54
CA HIS A 166 11.38 -0.64 17.78
C HIS A 166 12.75 -0.57 17.12
N TRP A 167 12.75 -0.30 15.81
CA TRP A 167 13.96 -0.07 15.06
C TRP A 167 14.54 1.32 15.34
N PRO A 168 15.88 1.49 15.36
CA PRO A 168 16.44 2.81 15.18
C PRO A 168 15.96 3.40 13.84
N ALA A 169 15.41 4.61 13.85
CA ALA A 169 14.83 5.23 12.65
C ALA A 169 15.81 5.39 11.47
N LEU A 170 17.11 5.41 11.77
CA LEU A 170 18.20 5.47 10.77
C LEU A 170 18.59 4.11 10.18
N THR A 171 18.02 2.99 10.68
CA THR A 171 18.30 1.66 10.11
C THR A 171 17.87 1.63 8.65
N PRO A 172 18.74 1.26 7.69
CA PRO A 172 18.37 1.27 6.28
C PRO A 172 17.18 0.35 6.01
N PHE A 173 16.20 0.80 5.23
CA PHE A 173 15.01 0.00 4.88
C PHE A 173 15.41 -1.31 4.21
N ALA A 174 16.37 -1.27 3.27
CA ALA A 174 16.85 -2.45 2.56
C ALA A 174 17.43 -3.53 3.49
N ASP A 175 18.08 -3.14 4.60
CA ASP A 175 18.63 -4.10 5.56
C ASP A 175 17.51 -4.83 6.33
N VAL A 176 16.43 -4.09 6.66
CA VAL A 176 15.29 -4.65 7.40
C VAL A 176 14.46 -5.59 6.54
N VAL A 177 14.26 -5.25 5.27
CA VAL A 177 13.45 -6.04 4.32
C VAL A 177 14.27 -6.99 3.45
N GLY A 178 15.56 -7.17 3.70
CA GLY A 178 16.45 -8.03 2.92
C GLY A 178 16.07 -9.52 2.87
N TYR A 179 15.11 -9.95 3.69
CA TYR A 179 14.50 -11.27 3.63
C TYR A 179 13.45 -11.41 2.51
N PHE A 180 12.94 -10.29 1.98
CA PHE A 180 11.85 -10.29 1.00
C PHE A 180 12.36 -10.85 -0.35
N PRO A 181 11.55 -11.68 -1.05
CA PRO A 181 12.06 -12.49 -2.15
C PRO A 181 12.31 -11.73 -3.47
N GLY A 182 12.05 -10.44 -3.53
CA GLY A 182 12.23 -9.63 -4.74
C GLY A 182 12.18 -8.13 -4.48
N PRO A 183 12.13 -7.30 -5.53
CA PRO A 183 11.95 -5.87 -5.39
C PRO A 183 10.68 -5.51 -4.63
N VAL A 184 10.78 -4.58 -3.71
CA VAL A 184 9.66 -4.20 -2.83
C VAL A 184 9.57 -2.68 -2.68
N ALA A 185 8.35 -2.18 -2.69
CA ALA A 185 8.01 -0.79 -2.35
C ALA A 185 7.00 -0.76 -1.19
N ALA A 186 7.11 0.23 -0.34
CA ALA A 186 6.17 0.49 0.74
C ALA A 186 5.69 1.94 0.69
N LEU A 187 4.37 2.12 0.65
CA LEU A 187 3.69 3.42 0.65
C LEU A 187 2.83 3.52 1.90
N ARG A 188 3.14 4.46 2.78
CA ARG A 188 2.53 4.54 4.10
C ARG A 188 2.29 5.97 4.55
N THR A 189 1.16 6.21 5.23
CA THR A 189 0.98 7.35 6.14
C THR A 189 1.39 6.92 7.55
N LEU A 190 2.21 7.72 8.24
CA LEU A 190 2.72 7.40 9.57
C LEU A 190 1.60 7.53 10.61
N LYS A 191 1.25 6.41 11.24
CA LYS A 191 0.21 6.30 12.28
C LYS A 191 0.66 5.49 13.49
N CYS A 192 1.95 5.08 13.52
CA CYS A 192 2.57 4.37 14.65
C CYS A 192 4.06 4.66 14.71
N GLU A 193 4.68 4.32 15.84
CA GLU A 193 6.09 4.58 16.17
C GLU A 193 7.11 3.89 15.24
N VAL A 194 6.72 2.81 14.59
CA VAL A 194 7.62 2.01 13.75
C VAL A 194 7.98 2.79 12.48
N VAL A 195 9.25 3.13 12.34
CA VAL A 195 9.80 3.77 11.13
C VAL A 195 11.27 3.41 10.98
N VAL A 196 11.71 3.21 9.74
CA VAL A 196 13.11 2.97 9.37
C VAL A 196 13.49 3.78 8.13
N GLY A 197 14.79 3.87 7.84
CA GLY A 197 15.30 4.44 6.60
C GLY A 197 15.29 5.97 6.53
N LEU A 198 15.16 6.66 7.67
CA LEU A 198 15.23 8.12 7.69
C LEU A 198 16.68 8.59 7.48
N ALA A 199 16.83 9.72 6.78
CA ALA A 199 18.11 10.43 6.77
C ALA A 199 18.35 11.14 8.13
N PRO A 200 19.61 11.22 8.61
CA PRO A 200 19.92 11.87 9.90
C PRO A 200 19.39 13.28 10.02
N GLY A 201 19.49 14.10 8.96
CA GLY A 201 18.99 15.48 8.94
C GLY A 201 17.46 15.54 9.03
N THR A 202 16.76 14.64 8.36
CA THR A 202 15.29 14.55 8.42
C THR A 202 14.83 14.15 9.82
N LEU A 203 15.46 13.13 10.42
CA LEU A 203 15.15 12.73 11.80
C LEU A 203 15.36 13.87 12.79
N ALA A 204 16.51 14.55 12.71
CA ALA A 204 16.81 15.67 13.61
C ALA A 204 15.80 16.82 13.46
N ALA A 205 15.38 17.15 12.23
CA ALA A 205 14.39 18.20 11.98
C ALA A 205 13.01 17.82 12.52
N LEU A 206 12.57 16.58 12.31
CA LEU A 206 11.30 16.08 12.81
C LEU A 206 11.27 16.03 14.35
N ASP A 207 12.33 15.53 14.99
CA ASP A 207 12.42 15.47 16.45
C ASP A 207 12.50 16.88 17.09
N ALA A 208 13.06 17.87 16.38
CA ALA A 208 13.10 19.25 16.82
C ALA A 208 11.81 20.04 16.57
N SER A 209 10.89 19.56 15.75
CA SER A 209 9.64 20.24 15.41
C SER A 209 8.67 20.36 16.59
N GLY A 210 8.79 19.50 17.58
CA GLY A 210 7.83 19.37 18.68
C GLY A 210 6.51 18.69 18.28
N GLU A 211 6.41 18.19 17.05
CA GLU A 211 5.25 17.45 16.57
C GLU A 211 5.36 15.97 16.95
N ASP A 212 4.21 15.34 17.17
CA ASP A 212 4.14 13.88 17.30
C ASP A 212 4.12 13.21 15.91
N TRP A 213 5.17 13.48 15.13
CA TRP A 213 5.23 13.19 13.70
C TRP A 213 5.08 11.72 13.32
N ARG A 214 5.47 10.80 14.23
CA ARG A 214 5.38 9.35 13.98
C ARG A 214 3.95 8.85 13.91
N VAL A 215 3.04 9.48 14.68
CA VAL A 215 1.67 8.97 14.88
C VAL A 215 0.58 9.95 14.43
N SER A 216 0.95 11.15 14.02
CA SER A 216 0.01 12.23 13.67
C SER A 216 -0.88 11.92 12.46
N GLY A 217 -0.46 11.03 11.57
CA GLY A 217 -1.13 10.78 10.30
C GLY A 217 -0.99 11.92 9.28
N VAL A 218 -0.07 12.86 9.51
CA VAL A 218 0.22 13.99 8.61
C VAL A 218 1.33 13.61 7.65
N HIS A 219 2.35 12.91 8.13
CA HIS A 219 3.51 12.52 7.35
C HIS A 219 3.31 11.16 6.69
N GLY A 220 3.96 10.98 5.56
CA GLY A 220 4.00 9.72 4.82
C GLY A 220 5.42 9.34 4.44
N LEU A 221 5.57 8.15 3.88
CA LEU A 221 6.80 7.70 3.24
C LEU A 221 6.50 6.86 2.00
N LEU A 222 7.43 6.89 1.08
CA LEU A 222 7.58 5.94 0.00
C LEU A 222 9.01 5.42 0.05
N GLN A 223 9.17 4.13 0.28
CA GLN A 223 10.49 3.47 0.36
C GLN A 223 10.54 2.31 -0.61
N VAL A 224 11.74 2.06 -1.17
CA VAL A 224 12.00 0.95 -2.08
C VAL A 224 13.25 0.18 -1.69
N ALA A 225 13.28 -1.11 -2.03
CA ALA A 225 14.45 -1.95 -1.90
C ALA A 225 14.52 -2.99 -3.02
N GLY A 226 15.73 -3.35 -3.43
CA GLY A 226 15.96 -4.38 -4.44
C GLY A 226 15.68 -3.95 -5.89
N LEU A 227 15.59 -2.62 -6.16
CA LEU A 227 15.39 -2.10 -7.52
C LEU A 227 16.63 -2.31 -8.38
#